data_a468ca0ecf1e6570dc5e1b6815938f06
#
_entry.id   a468ca0ecf1e6570dc5e1b6815938f06
#
_cell.length_a   1.000
_cell.length_b   1.000
_cell.length_c   1.000
_cell.angle_alpha   90.00
_cell.angle_beta   90.00
_cell.angle_gamma   90.00
#
_symmetry.space_group_name_H-M   'P 1'
#
loop_
_entity.id
_entity.type
_entity.pdbx_description
1 polymer ?
#
loop_
_entity_poly.entity_id
_entity_poly.type
_entity_poly.pdbx_seq_one_letter_code
_entity_poly.pdbx_strand_id
1 'polypeptide(L)'
;MQEYFRIEDIMSRKLVHTPEGVRDIYGDEKAKKTVVEHLLHEKIKGYGYRDIQTPTFEFFDVFSKEVGTTPSKELYKFFDKEGNTLVLRPDFTPSIARCAAKYFMEENVPIRFCYQGNTFTNTSDLQGKLKEVTQMGAELIGDGSVQADAEMIAMTIEALYHAGLSDFQISVGNLEYFKGICAEAGLDEETELELREYISGKNYFGAEELLDRTHVNRKDKEQLLKVSELFGTSAILAEAKKAVSNNRSKNAIDRLEKVYQVLCDYGVEKYVSFDLGMLSKYNYYTGIIFKGYTYGVGDAIVKGGRYDNLLRRFGKNAPAIGFVIVVDDLLAAMSRQEVVISGIESYVKIYYTSEDFKEMLQEARQLRAAGKNVELLPRSRENGEVK
;
A
#
# COMPACT_ATOMS: atom_id res chain seq x y z
N MET A 1 -26.83 -20.17 -41.62
CA MET A 1 -25.39 -20.47 -41.50
C MET A 1 -24.53 -19.28 -41.14
N GLN A 2 -24.76 -18.08 -41.74
CA GLN A 2 -24.01 -16.85 -41.39
C GLN A 2 -24.26 -16.32 -39.96
N GLU A 3 -25.45 -16.49 -39.39
CA GLU A 3 -25.74 -16.03 -38.01
C GLU A 3 -25.09 -16.93 -36.93
N TYR A 4 -24.96 -18.22 -37.20
CA TYR A 4 -24.29 -19.16 -36.28
C TYR A 4 -22.79 -18.84 -36.12
N PHE A 5 -22.10 -18.52 -37.22
CA PHE A 5 -20.69 -18.10 -37.18
C PHE A 5 -20.47 -16.79 -36.43
N ARG A 6 -21.45 -15.89 -36.46
CA ARG A 6 -21.38 -14.61 -35.73
C ARG A 6 -21.55 -14.77 -34.23
N ILE A 7 -22.35 -15.74 -33.77
CA ILE A 7 -22.58 -16.02 -32.35
C ILE A 7 -21.37 -16.76 -31.76
N GLU A 8 -20.77 -17.74 -32.46
CA GLU A 8 -19.56 -18.42 -32.03
C GLU A 8 -18.35 -17.45 -31.96
N ASP A 9 -18.23 -16.52 -32.90
CA ASP A 9 -17.17 -15.50 -32.94
C ASP A 9 -17.35 -14.46 -31.81
N ILE A 10 -18.58 -14.10 -31.44
CA ILE A 10 -18.90 -13.23 -30.31
C ILE A 10 -18.69 -13.97 -28.98
N MET A 11 -19.03 -15.26 -28.87
CA MET A 11 -18.83 -16.07 -27.68
C MET A 11 -17.34 -16.36 -27.47
N SER A 12 -16.57 -16.67 -28.52
CA SER A 12 -15.12 -16.88 -28.43
C SER A 12 -14.38 -15.60 -28.01
N ARG A 13 -14.80 -14.43 -28.50
CA ARG A 13 -14.24 -13.12 -28.09
C ARG A 13 -14.51 -12.82 -26.61
N LYS A 14 -15.66 -13.20 -26.04
CA LYS A 14 -15.93 -13.03 -24.60
C LYS A 14 -15.03 -13.89 -23.70
N LEU A 15 -14.64 -15.06 -24.17
CA LEU A 15 -13.80 -15.98 -23.39
C LEU A 15 -12.32 -15.54 -23.29
N VAL A 16 -11.87 -14.65 -24.17
CA VAL A 16 -10.49 -14.15 -24.14
C VAL A 16 -10.33 -12.81 -23.41
N HIS A 17 -11.42 -12.26 -22.86
CA HIS A 17 -11.38 -11.00 -22.10
C HIS A 17 -11.36 -11.28 -20.60
N THR A 18 -10.49 -10.58 -19.89
CA THR A 18 -10.52 -10.51 -18.42
C THR A 18 -11.66 -9.60 -17.95
N PRO A 19 -12.17 -9.77 -16.72
CA PRO A 19 -13.06 -8.81 -16.11
C PRO A 19 -12.45 -7.40 -16.07
N GLU A 20 -13.27 -6.37 -16.09
CA GLU A 20 -12.80 -4.99 -16.04
C GLU A 20 -12.04 -4.70 -14.73
N GLY A 21 -10.90 -4.02 -14.85
CA GLY A 21 -10.03 -3.67 -13.72
C GLY A 21 -9.09 -4.81 -13.28
N VAL A 22 -9.06 -5.95 -13.97
CA VAL A 22 -8.06 -7.01 -13.80
C VAL A 22 -7.40 -7.32 -15.14
N ARG A 23 -6.14 -7.78 -15.11
CA ARG A 23 -5.37 -8.03 -16.34
C ARG A 23 -4.35 -9.14 -16.16
N ASP A 24 -3.98 -9.76 -17.27
CA ASP A 24 -2.85 -10.66 -17.32
C ASP A 24 -1.53 -9.86 -17.32
N ILE A 25 -0.53 -10.35 -16.58
CA ILE A 25 0.83 -9.78 -16.55
C ILE A 25 1.79 -10.89 -16.97
N TYR A 26 2.52 -10.71 -18.07
CA TYR A 26 3.39 -11.72 -18.65
C TYR A 26 4.65 -11.10 -19.31
N GLY A 27 5.57 -11.95 -19.77
CA GLY A 27 6.79 -11.53 -20.46
C GLY A 27 7.65 -10.58 -19.63
N ASP A 28 8.18 -9.57 -20.28
CA ASP A 28 9.09 -8.59 -19.67
C ASP A 28 8.45 -7.82 -18.50
N GLU A 29 7.14 -7.53 -18.57
CA GLU A 29 6.44 -6.86 -17.48
C GLU A 29 6.44 -7.73 -16.21
N LYS A 30 6.12 -9.03 -16.35
CA LYS A 30 6.17 -9.95 -15.20
C LYS A 30 7.59 -10.13 -14.68
N ALA A 31 8.58 -10.21 -15.55
CA ALA A 31 9.98 -10.31 -15.17
C ALA A 31 10.42 -9.11 -14.34
N LYS A 32 10.14 -7.89 -14.80
CA LYS A 32 10.39 -6.63 -14.07
C LYS A 32 9.70 -6.62 -12.73
N LYS A 33 8.42 -6.99 -12.68
CA LYS A 33 7.63 -7.07 -11.45
C LYS A 33 8.27 -8.01 -10.44
N THR A 34 8.71 -9.20 -10.87
CA THR A 34 9.36 -10.18 -10.01
C THR A 34 10.66 -9.65 -9.40
N VAL A 35 11.47 -8.93 -10.17
CA VAL A 35 12.71 -8.31 -9.66
C VAL A 35 12.41 -7.23 -8.62
N VAL A 36 11.46 -6.33 -8.90
CA VAL A 36 11.08 -5.27 -7.96
C VAL A 36 10.50 -5.85 -6.68
N GLU A 37 9.61 -6.85 -6.78
CA GLU A 37 9.08 -7.57 -5.64
C GLU A 37 10.19 -8.20 -4.78
N HIS A 38 11.18 -8.81 -5.41
CA HIS A 38 12.33 -9.40 -4.72
C HIS A 38 13.17 -8.35 -3.97
N LEU A 39 13.51 -7.24 -4.63
CA LEU A 39 14.31 -6.16 -4.03
C LEU A 39 13.60 -5.51 -2.83
N LEU A 40 12.31 -5.25 -2.94
CA LEU A 40 11.50 -4.72 -1.84
C LEU A 40 11.49 -5.71 -0.66
N HIS A 41 11.22 -6.99 -0.93
CA HIS A 41 11.14 -8.04 0.08
C HIS A 41 12.49 -8.25 0.79
N GLU A 42 13.59 -8.31 0.04
CA GLU A 42 14.93 -8.44 0.59
C GLU A 42 15.25 -7.31 1.59
N LYS A 43 14.94 -6.06 1.22
CA LYS A 43 15.15 -4.92 2.11
C LYS A 43 14.34 -5.03 3.39
N ILE A 44 13.04 -5.36 3.31
CA ILE A 44 12.16 -5.52 4.47
C ILE A 44 12.65 -6.67 5.38
N LYS A 45 13.07 -7.79 4.79
CA LYS A 45 13.65 -8.92 5.53
C LYS A 45 14.94 -8.53 6.27
N GLY A 46 15.74 -7.63 5.68
CA GLY A 46 16.96 -7.09 6.29
C GLY A 46 16.71 -6.38 7.63
N TYR A 47 15.51 -5.85 7.86
CA TYR A 47 15.07 -5.26 9.13
C TYR A 47 14.57 -6.31 10.16
N GLY A 48 14.68 -7.61 9.84
CA GLY A 48 14.28 -8.70 10.74
C GLY A 48 12.80 -9.04 10.71
N TYR A 49 12.06 -8.59 9.69
CA TYR A 49 10.65 -8.95 9.50
C TYR A 49 10.53 -10.36 8.95
N ARG A 50 9.53 -11.10 9.43
CA ARG A 50 9.25 -12.48 9.05
C ARG A 50 8.02 -12.56 8.16
N ASP A 51 8.08 -13.44 7.18
CA ASP A 51 6.97 -13.63 6.26
C ASP A 51 5.72 -14.14 6.98
N ILE A 52 4.57 -13.54 6.63
CA ILE A 52 3.25 -14.02 7.00
C ILE A 52 2.39 -14.14 5.75
N GLN A 53 1.64 -15.24 5.68
CA GLN A 53 0.61 -15.42 4.68
C GLN A 53 -0.75 -15.54 5.37
N THR A 54 -1.63 -14.59 5.10
CA THR A 54 -3.04 -14.64 5.52
C THR A 54 -3.92 -15.15 4.37
N PRO A 55 -5.13 -15.68 4.65
CA PRO A 55 -6.05 -16.12 3.61
C PRO A 55 -6.39 -15.02 2.61
N THR A 56 -6.65 -15.40 1.35
CA THR A 56 -7.11 -14.46 0.31
C THR A 56 -8.55 -13.99 0.55
N PHE A 57 -9.35 -14.81 1.21
CA PHE A 57 -10.71 -14.46 1.63
C PHE A 57 -10.88 -14.68 3.13
N GLU A 58 -11.74 -13.89 3.73
CA GLU A 58 -12.03 -13.86 5.17
C GLU A 58 -13.53 -13.74 5.39
N PHE A 59 -13.99 -13.94 6.62
CA PHE A 59 -15.34 -13.56 7.00
C PHE A 59 -15.52 -12.04 6.86
N PHE A 60 -16.71 -11.63 6.43
CA PHE A 60 -17.06 -10.22 6.26
C PHE A 60 -16.78 -9.38 7.49
N ASP A 61 -17.00 -9.92 8.70
CA ASP A 61 -16.83 -9.22 9.97
C ASP A 61 -15.38 -8.76 10.22
N VAL A 62 -14.39 -9.41 9.60
CA VAL A 62 -12.97 -8.99 9.67
C VAL A 62 -12.76 -7.62 9.01
N PHE A 63 -13.60 -7.27 8.03
CA PHE A 63 -13.54 -6.00 7.28
C PHE A 63 -14.80 -5.13 7.46
N SER A 64 -15.64 -5.42 8.45
CA SER A 64 -16.86 -4.66 8.71
C SER A 64 -16.60 -3.18 9.02
N LYS A 65 -17.66 -2.37 8.98
CA LYS A 65 -17.60 -0.92 9.24
C LYS A 65 -16.89 -0.59 10.57
N GLU A 66 -17.01 -1.44 11.56
CA GLU A 66 -16.39 -1.27 12.87
C GLU A 66 -14.86 -1.42 12.83
N VAL A 67 -14.32 -2.22 11.93
CA VAL A 67 -12.89 -2.37 11.67
C VAL A 67 -12.38 -1.27 10.72
N GLY A 68 -13.25 -0.76 9.83
CA GLY A 68 -13.11 0.56 9.21
C GLY A 68 -12.10 0.67 8.06
N THR A 69 -11.80 -0.42 7.34
CA THR A 69 -10.77 -0.35 6.27
C THR A 69 -11.34 -0.01 4.90
N THR A 70 -12.47 -0.60 4.52
CA THR A 70 -13.04 -0.43 3.17
C THR A 70 -14.56 -0.36 3.25
N PRO A 71 -15.21 0.59 2.54
CA PRO A 71 -16.66 0.66 2.50
C PRO A 71 -17.27 -0.65 2.02
N SER A 72 -18.34 -1.11 2.66
CA SER A 72 -19.01 -2.39 2.37
C SER A 72 -19.41 -2.56 0.90
N LYS A 73 -19.72 -1.48 0.18
CA LYS A 73 -20.04 -1.45 -1.24
C LYS A 73 -18.84 -1.73 -2.16
N GLU A 74 -17.64 -1.53 -1.65
CA GLU A 74 -16.38 -1.73 -2.37
C GLU A 74 -15.75 -3.10 -2.09
N LEU A 75 -16.44 -3.99 -1.36
CA LEU A 75 -16.00 -5.34 -1.09
C LEU A 75 -16.54 -6.33 -2.12
N TYR A 76 -15.70 -7.24 -2.62
CA TYR A 76 -16.13 -8.44 -3.32
C TYR A 76 -16.64 -9.48 -2.32
N LYS A 77 -17.95 -9.75 -2.34
CA LYS A 77 -18.65 -10.64 -1.39
C LYS A 77 -19.15 -11.90 -2.07
N PHE A 78 -19.08 -13.01 -1.36
CA PHE A 78 -19.64 -14.30 -1.78
C PHE A 78 -20.06 -15.11 -0.55
N PHE A 79 -20.66 -16.27 -0.73
CA PHE A 79 -21.17 -17.10 0.34
C PHE A 79 -20.50 -18.47 0.34
N ASP A 80 -20.25 -19.01 1.54
CA ASP A 80 -19.88 -20.42 1.70
C ASP A 80 -21.13 -21.32 1.70
N LYS A 81 -20.93 -22.64 1.88
CA LYS A 81 -22.01 -23.63 1.89
C LYS A 81 -22.93 -23.48 3.10
N GLU A 82 -22.44 -22.94 4.18
CA GLU A 82 -23.14 -22.68 5.44
C GLU A 82 -23.90 -21.35 5.42
N GLY A 83 -23.79 -20.56 4.37
CA GLY A 83 -24.43 -19.26 4.20
C GLY A 83 -23.69 -18.08 4.85
N ASN A 84 -22.45 -18.28 5.31
CA ASN A 84 -21.65 -17.20 5.84
C ASN A 84 -21.20 -16.27 4.71
N THR A 85 -21.22 -14.96 4.97
CA THR A 85 -20.68 -13.96 4.03
C THR A 85 -19.17 -13.92 4.13
N LEU A 86 -18.52 -14.20 3.02
CA LEU A 86 -17.06 -14.11 2.83
C LEU A 86 -16.73 -12.93 1.92
N VAL A 87 -15.51 -12.40 2.04
CA VAL A 87 -15.00 -11.32 1.20
C VAL A 87 -13.59 -11.63 0.72
N LEU A 88 -13.27 -11.23 -0.51
CA LEU A 88 -11.88 -11.13 -0.93
C LEU A 88 -11.23 -9.97 -0.15
N ARG A 89 -10.03 -10.20 0.39
CA ARG A 89 -9.34 -9.20 1.23
C ARG A 89 -9.09 -7.90 0.46
N PRO A 90 -9.60 -6.75 0.93
CA PRO A 90 -9.31 -5.44 0.36
C PRO A 90 -8.00 -4.86 0.90
N ASP A 91 -7.48 -5.41 2.01
CA ASP A 91 -6.35 -4.95 2.79
C ASP A 91 -5.75 -6.14 3.58
N PHE A 92 -4.47 -6.09 3.92
CA PHE A 92 -3.80 -7.12 4.72
C PHE A 92 -3.88 -6.86 6.23
N THR A 93 -3.85 -5.59 6.63
CA THR A 93 -3.71 -5.19 8.04
C THR A 93 -4.75 -5.81 8.98
N PRO A 94 -6.06 -5.86 8.66
CA PRO A 94 -7.04 -6.53 9.53
C PRO A 94 -6.83 -8.03 9.65
N SER A 95 -6.46 -8.71 8.56
CA SER A 95 -6.17 -10.15 8.58
C SER A 95 -4.94 -10.46 9.43
N ILE A 96 -3.90 -9.60 9.38
CA ILE A 96 -2.69 -9.73 10.19
C ILE A 96 -3.00 -9.43 11.67
N ALA A 97 -3.79 -8.40 11.95
CA ALA A 97 -4.24 -8.09 13.32
C ALA A 97 -5.02 -9.25 13.95
N ARG A 98 -5.97 -9.87 13.19
CA ARG A 98 -6.69 -11.08 13.59
C ARG A 98 -5.73 -12.25 13.85
N CYS A 99 -4.75 -12.46 12.97
CA CYS A 99 -3.74 -13.52 13.10
C CYS A 99 -2.88 -13.31 14.36
N ALA A 100 -2.41 -12.08 14.58
CA ALA A 100 -1.63 -11.73 15.76
C ALA A 100 -2.42 -11.94 17.06
N ALA A 101 -3.69 -11.53 17.08
CA ALA A 101 -4.56 -11.75 18.23
C ALA A 101 -4.81 -13.25 18.48
N LYS A 102 -4.96 -14.07 17.43
CA LYS A 102 -5.25 -15.50 17.56
C LYS A 102 -4.06 -16.33 18.03
N TYR A 103 -2.86 -16.06 17.49
CA TYR A 103 -1.72 -16.98 17.67
C TYR A 103 -0.59 -16.39 18.53
N PHE A 104 -0.62 -15.07 18.79
CA PHE A 104 0.42 -14.35 19.51
C PHE A 104 -0.18 -13.52 20.67
N MET A 105 -1.26 -14.02 21.29
CA MET A 105 -1.98 -13.30 22.35
C MET A 105 -1.05 -12.97 23.54
N GLU A 106 -0.26 -13.94 23.98
CA GLU A 106 0.62 -13.86 25.16
C GLU A 106 2.04 -13.33 24.84
N GLU A 107 2.31 -12.99 23.57
CA GLU A 107 3.64 -12.48 23.20
C GLU A 107 3.85 -11.08 23.76
N ASN A 108 4.92 -10.92 24.55
CA ASN A 108 5.33 -9.67 25.18
C ASN A 108 6.48 -8.96 24.43
N VAL A 109 7.00 -9.59 23.37
CA VAL A 109 8.03 -8.99 22.50
C VAL A 109 7.38 -8.44 21.23
N PRO A 110 7.94 -7.39 20.62
CA PRO A 110 7.40 -6.86 19.37
C PRO A 110 7.37 -7.92 18.25
N ILE A 111 6.22 -8.04 17.60
CA ILE A 111 6.00 -8.95 16.48
C ILE A 111 6.28 -8.17 15.19
N ARG A 112 7.12 -8.73 14.31
CA ARG A 112 7.56 -8.15 13.05
C ARG A 112 7.11 -9.05 11.90
N PHE A 113 6.08 -8.66 11.18
CA PHE A 113 5.58 -9.38 10.01
C PHE A 113 5.79 -8.58 8.72
N CYS A 114 6.15 -9.28 7.64
CA CYS A 114 6.09 -8.76 6.29
C CYS A 114 5.24 -9.67 5.41
N TYR A 115 4.64 -9.08 4.39
CA TYR A 115 3.72 -9.80 3.51
C TYR A 115 3.82 -9.31 2.07
N GLN A 116 3.42 -10.18 1.15
CA GLN A 116 3.21 -9.89 -0.26
C GLN A 116 1.97 -10.62 -0.75
N GLY A 117 1.20 -9.98 -1.61
CA GLY A 117 0.06 -10.62 -2.28
C GLY A 117 -0.93 -9.63 -2.85
N ASN A 118 -2.02 -10.15 -3.39
CA ASN A 118 -3.03 -9.35 -4.05
C ASN A 118 -4.14 -8.93 -3.09
N THR A 119 -4.63 -7.73 -3.28
CA THR A 119 -5.84 -7.17 -2.66
C THR A 119 -6.87 -6.86 -3.73
N PHE A 120 -8.14 -6.84 -3.33
CA PHE A 120 -9.28 -6.80 -4.25
C PHE A 120 -10.27 -5.73 -3.81
N THR A 121 -10.54 -4.75 -4.68
CA THR A 121 -11.46 -3.66 -4.37
C THR A 121 -12.43 -3.47 -5.52
N ASN A 122 -13.74 -3.56 -5.25
CA ASN A 122 -14.78 -3.34 -6.23
C ASN A 122 -15.06 -1.84 -6.43
N THR A 123 -14.08 -1.16 -7.00
CA THR A 123 -14.17 0.27 -7.33
C THR A 123 -15.05 0.52 -8.56
N SER A 124 -15.53 1.76 -8.71
CA SER A 124 -16.26 2.19 -9.90
C SER A 124 -15.42 2.09 -11.17
N ASP A 125 -16.01 1.59 -12.25
CA ASP A 125 -15.37 1.37 -13.56
C ASP A 125 -14.90 2.67 -14.24
N LEU A 126 -15.44 3.82 -13.83
CA LEU A 126 -15.13 5.14 -14.40
C LEU A 126 -13.77 5.72 -13.94
N GLN A 127 -13.05 5.07 -13.06
CA GLN A 127 -11.81 5.62 -12.47
C GLN A 127 -10.52 5.09 -13.11
N GLY A 128 -10.60 4.11 -14.02
CA GLY A 128 -9.41 3.46 -14.60
C GLY A 128 -8.48 2.78 -13.59
N LYS A 129 -8.98 2.52 -12.36
CA LYS A 129 -8.23 1.86 -11.29
C LYS A 129 -8.30 0.35 -11.43
N LEU A 130 -7.19 -0.32 -11.12
CA LEU A 130 -7.18 -1.77 -11.00
C LEU A 130 -8.03 -2.20 -9.81
N LYS A 131 -8.80 -3.29 -9.98
CA LYS A 131 -9.60 -3.94 -8.95
C LYS A 131 -8.83 -5.02 -8.21
N GLU A 132 -7.77 -5.51 -8.82
CA GLU A 132 -6.77 -6.40 -8.22
C GLU A 132 -5.41 -5.73 -8.32
N VAL A 133 -4.75 -5.53 -7.17
CA VAL A 133 -3.42 -4.93 -7.09
C VAL A 133 -2.52 -5.75 -6.17
N THR A 134 -1.25 -5.85 -6.53
CA THR A 134 -0.25 -6.47 -5.68
C THR A 134 0.25 -5.47 -4.65
N GLN A 135 0.23 -5.88 -3.41
CA GLN A 135 0.74 -5.13 -2.27
C GLN A 135 1.87 -5.88 -1.59
N MET A 136 2.84 -5.12 -1.12
CA MET A 136 3.89 -5.60 -0.21
C MET A 136 3.98 -4.63 0.96
N GLY A 137 4.12 -5.16 2.18
CA GLY A 137 4.15 -4.32 3.36
C GLY A 137 4.72 -5.01 4.59
N ALA A 138 4.76 -4.26 5.67
CA ALA A 138 5.22 -4.75 6.96
C ALA A 138 4.37 -4.19 8.10
N GLU A 139 4.25 -4.98 9.18
CA GLU A 139 3.51 -4.64 10.38
C GLU A 139 4.39 -4.90 11.61
N LEU A 140 4.53 -3.88 12.45
CA LEU A 140 5.21 -3.93 13.76
C LEU A 140 4.17 -3.82 14.85
N ILE A 141 3.99 -4.87 15.62
CA ILE A 141 2.96 -4.99 16.66
C ILE A 141 3.63 -5.12 18.02
N GLY A 142 3.19 -4.36 19.01
CA GLY A 142 3.71 -4.41 20.37
C GLY A 142 4.75 -3.32 20.69
N ASP A 143 5.06 -2.42 19.75
CA ASP A 143 5.99 -1.32 20.00
C ASP A 143 5.32 0.05 19.73
N GLY A 144 5.13 0.85 20.79
CA GLY A 144 4.55 2.19 20.75
C GLY A 144 5.58 3.33 20.69
N SER A 145 6.88 3.00 20.54
CA SER A 145 7.96 3.99 20.60
C SER A 145 8.02 4.89 19.37
N VAL A 146 8.73 6.01 19.51
CA VAL A 146 9.09 6.92 18.43
C VAL A 146 10.03 6.22 17.42
N GLN A 147 10.89 5.36 17.92
CA GLN A 147 11.83 4.57 17.13
C GLN A 147 11.10 3.61 16.19
N ALA A 148 10.01 2.98 16.66
CA ALA A 148 9.14 2.14 15.82
C ALA A 148 8.50 2.93 14.67
N ASP A 149 8.02 4.15 14.94
CA ASP A 149 7.45 5.01 13.89
C ASP A 149 8.51 5.37 12.84
N ALA A 150 9.70 5.78 13.30
CA ALA A 150 10.81 6.16 12.41
C ALA A 150 11.34 4.95 11.61
N GLU A 151 11.44 3.76 12.23
CA GLU A 151 11.87 2.54 11.56
C GLU A 151 10.96 2.22 10.37
N MET A 152 9.63 2.29 10.54
CA MET A 152 8.69 1.99 9.46
C MET A 152 8.83 2.98 8.29
N ILE A 153 9.05 4.26 8.58
CA ILE A 153 9.27 5.28 7.55
C ILE A 153 10.62 5.07 6.87
N ALA A 154 11.70 4.87 7.64
CA ALA A 154 13.04 4.65 7.11
C ALA A 154 13.11 3.39 6.24
N MET A 155 12.56 2.28 6.71
CA MET A 155 12.49 1.02 5.96
C MET A 155 11.73 1.19 4.63
N THR A 156 10.63 1.94 4.63
CA THR A 156 9.88 2.26 3.41
C THR A 156 10.76 3.03 2.42
N ILE A 157 11.47 4.07 2.88
CA ILE A 157 12.37 4.88 2.05
C ILE A 157 13.49 4.02 1.46
N GLU A 158 14.14 3.23 2.31
CA GLU A 158 15.23 2.35 1.88
C GLU A 158 14.75 1.26 0.92
N ALA A 159 13.53 0.71 1.12
CA ALA A 159 12.97 -0.29 0.22
C ALA A 159 12.69 0.28 -1.17
N LEU A 160 12.10 1.47 -1.27
CA LEU A 160 11.87 2.16 -2.55
C LEU A 160 13.19 2.47 -3.26
N TYR A 161 14.17 3.00 -2.52
CA TYR A 161 15.49 3.31 -3.07
C TYR A 161 16.22 2.05 -3.54
N HIS A 162 16.17 0.96 -2.77
CA HIS A 162 16.76 -0.33 -3.13
C HIS A 162 16.10 -0.94 -4.37
N ALA A 163 14.80 -0.75 -4.55
CA ALA A 163 14.08 -1.16 -5.76
C ALA A 163 14.41 -0.32 -7.00
N GLY A 164 15.20 0.78 -6.83
CA GLY A 164 15.67 1.63 -7.93
C GLY A 164 14.89 2.93 -8.12
N LEU A 165 13.88 3.22 -7.29
CA LEU A 165 13.19 4.50 -7.33
C LEU A 165 13.98 5.53 -6.50
N SER A 166 14.39 6.64 -7.10
CA SER A 166 15.19 7.70 -6.42
C SER A 166 14.45 9.02 -6.24
N ASP A 167 13.46 9.29 -7.09
CA ASP A 167 12.66 10.53 -7.04
C ASP A 167 11.30 10.27 -6.43
N PHE A 168 11.21 10.45 -5.11
CA PHE A 168 9.99 10.30 -4.34
C PHE A 168 10.05 11.10 -3.05
N GLN A 169 8.89 11.33 -2.44
CA GLN A 169 8.74 12.03 -1.17
C GLN A 169 7.81 11.24 -0.25
N ILE A 170 8.19 11.10 1.01
CA ILE A 170 7.32 10.58 2.07
C ILE A 170 6.78 11.76 2.86
N SER A 171 5.49 12.01 2.75
CA SER A 171 4.78 12.98 3.58
C SER A 171 4.31 12.32 4.86
N VAL A 172 4.58 12.96 6.01
CA VAL A 172 4.27 12.44 7.35
C VAL A 172 3.34 13.42 8.06
N GLY A 173 2.27 12.91 8.64
CA GLY A 173 1.31 13.65 9.46
C GLY A 173 1.02 12.96 10.78
N ASN A 174 0.20 13.61 11.61
CA ASN A 174 -0.26 13.00 12.85
C ASN A 174 -1.72 13.41 13.11
N LEU A 175 -2.61 12.42 13.12
CA LEU A 175 -4.06 12.63 13.30
C LEU A 175 -4.41 13.28 14.62
N GLU A 176 -3.61 13.08 15.67
CA GLU A 176 -3.86 13.65 16.99
C GLU A 176 -3.71 15.19 16.99
N TYR A 177 -2.97 15.76 16.03
CA TYR A 177 -2.92 17.21 15.85
C TYR A 177 -4.29 17.78 15.50
N PHE A 178 -4.93 17.23 14.47
CA PHE A 178 -6.28 17.63 14.05
C PHE A 178 -7.33 17.35 15.11
N LYS A 179 -7.32 16.14 15.70
CA LYS A 179 -8.24 15.75 16.76
C LYS A 179 -8.15 16.65 17.99
N GLY A 180 -6.96 17.14 18.32
CA GLY A 180 -6.77 18.09 19.41
C GLY A 180 -7.46 19.42 19.14
N ILE A 181 -7.40 19.93 17.92
CA ILE A 181 -8.07 21.16 17.49
C ILE A 181 -9.59 20.97 17.50
N CYS A 182 -10.10 19.86 16.97
CA CYS A 182 -11.54 19.52 17.00
C CYS A 182 -12.09 19.47 18.43
N ALA A 183 -11.37 18.81 19.35
CA ALA A 183 -11.75 18.71 20.74
C ALA A 183 -11.76 20.08 21.45
N GLU A 184 -10.78 20.96 21.16
CA GLU A 184 -10.71 22.33 21.68
C GLU A 184 -11.88 23.17 21.15
N ALA A 185 -12.29 22.95 19.88
CA ALA A 185 -13.44 23.60 19.27
C ALA A 185 -14.80 23.02 19.75
N GLY A 186 -14.80 21.97 20.58
CA GLY A 186 -16.01 21.33 21.13
C GLY A 186 -16.77 20.48 20.13
N LEU A 187 -16.13 20.03 19.04
CA LEU A 187 -16.74 19.12 18.05
C LEU A 187 -16.90 17.72 18.64
N ASP A 188 -18.03 17.10 18.38
CA ASP A 188 -18.25 15.68 18.68
C ASP A 188 -17.56 14.76 17.64
N GLU A 189 -17.54 13.46 17.93
CA GLU A 189 -16.84 12.48 17.08
C GLU A 189 -17.45 12.37 15.67
N GLU A 190 -18.77 12.51 15.55
CA GLU A 190 -19.48 12.42 14.27
C GLU A 190 -19.11 13.61 13.37
N THR A 191 -19.14 14.81 13.93
CA THR A 191 -18.74 16.05 13.25
C THR A 191 -17.25 16.05 12.88
N GLU A 192 -16.36 15.54 13.78
CA GLU A 192 -14.94 15.39 13.49
C GLU A 192 -14.73 14.46 12.29
N LEU A 193 -15.43 13.33 12.23
CA LEU A 193 -15.34 12.37 11.12
C LEU A 193 -15.80 12.99 9.81
N GLU A 194 -16.95 13.68 9.81
CA GLU A 194 -17.47 14.37 8.62
C GLU A 194 -16.51 15.47 8.13
N LEU A 195 -16.00 16.28 9.05
CA LEU A 195 -15.01 17.32 8.72
C LEU A 195 -13.72 16.73 8.13
N ARG A 196 -13.27 15.61 8.68
CA ARG A 196 -12.10 14.86 8.16
C ARG A 196 -12.32 14.36 6.75
N GLU A 197 -13.53 13.88 6.43
CA GLU A 197 -13.88 13.44 5.08
C GLU A 197 -13.85 14.62 4.09
N TYR A 198 -14.42 15.77 4.45
CA TYR A 198 -14.38 16.96 3.62
C TYR A 198 -12.95 17.45 3.35
N ILE A 199 -12.12 17.57 4.39
CA ILE A 199 -10.73 18.02 4.25
C ILE A 199 -9.91 17.02 3.43
N SER A 200 -10.01 15.71 3.72
CA SER A 200 -9.32 14.66 2.98
C SER A 200 -9.74 14.61 1.50
N GLY A 201 -11.00 14.91 1.23
CA GLY A 201 -11.57 15.02 -0.13
C GLY A 201 -11.29 16.34 -0.82
N LYS A 202 -10.58 17.28 -0.16
CA LYS A 202 -10.34 18.67 -0.62
C LYS A 202 -11.65 19.44 -0.89
N ASN A 203 -12.73 19.07 -0.23
CA ASN A 203 -14.01 19.76 -0.29
C ASN A 203 -14.06 20.84 0.82
N TYR A 204 -13.30 21.91 0.63
CA TYR A 204 -13.22 22.99 1.62
C TYR A 204 -14.52 23.76 1.80
N PHE A 205 -15.35 23.84 0.75
CA PHE A 205 -16.69 24.45 0.85
C PHE A 205 -17.59 23.64 1.80
N GLY A 206 -17.65 22.31 1.65
CA GLY A 206 -18.40 21.43 2.56
C GLY A 206 -17.88 21.50 4.00
N ALA A 207 -16.54 21.57 4.17
CA ALA A 207 -15.94 21.74 5.48
C ALA A 207 -16.36 23.06 6.16
N GLU A 208 -16.36 24.16 5.40
CA GLU A 208 -16.77 25.48 5.88
C GLU A 208 -18.26 25.50 6.27
N GLU A 209 -19.14 24.95 5.41
CA GLU A 209 -20.57 24.86 5.67
C GLU A 209 -20.87 24.00 6.91
N LEU A 210 -20.15 22.89 7.10
CA LEU A 210 -20.29 22.05 8.31
C LEU A 210 -19.94 22.85 9.57
N LEU A 211 -18.81 23.57 9.56
CA LEU A 211 -18.36 24.38 10.71
C LEU A 211 -19.31 25.53 11.02
N ASP A 212 -19.96 26.14 10.02
CA ASP A 212 -20.99 27.16 10.23
C ASP A 212 -22.25 26.59 10.91
N ARG A 213 -22.64 25.37 10.55
CA ARG A 213 -23.79 24.70 11.16
C ARG A 213 -23.55 24.29 12.60
N THR A 214 -22.31 24.00 12.98
CA THR A 214 -21.94 23.53 14.33
C THR A 214 -21.65 24.68 15.31
N HIS A 215 -21.84 25.94 14.89
CA HIS A 215 -21.67 27.12 15.73
C HIS A 215 -20.25 27.26 16.34
N VAL A 216 -19.24 26.68 15.72
CA VAL A 216 -17.84 26.84 16.12
C VAL A 216 -17.48 28.32 16.01
N ASN A 217 -16.74 28.84 16.99
CA ASN A 217 -16.32 30.24 16.96
C ASN A 217 -15.36 30.50 15.78
N ARG A 218 -15.30 31.76 15.36
CA ARG A 218 -14.54 32.16 14.17
C ARG A 218 -13.06 31.75 14.23
N LYS A 219 -12.43 31.87 15.40
CA LYS A 219 -11.00 31.56 15.58
C LYS A 219 -10.74 30.06 15.34
N ASP A 220 -11.56 29.19 15.94
CA ASP A 220 -11.40 27.74 15.80
C ASP A 220 -11.76 27.27 14.40
N LYS A 221 -12.78 27.89 13.75
CA LYS A 221 -13.09 27.66 12.34
C LYS A 221 -11.90 27.95 11.43
N GLU A 222 -11.30 29.16 11.56
CA GLU A 222 -10.11 29.55 10.78
C GLU A 222 -8.95 28.59 11.04
N GLN A 223 -8.76 28.13 12.26
CA GLN A 223 -7.68 27.19 12.61
C GLN A 223 -7.91 25.80 12.00
N LEU A 224 -9.12 25.27 12.05
CA LEU A 224 -9.47 23.96 11.46
C LEU A 224 -9.29 23.96 9.94
N LEU A 225 -9.68 25.01 9.25
CA LEU A 225 -9.51 25.13 7.80
C LEU A 225 -8.04 25.29 7.40
N LYS A 226 -7.24 26.01 8.20
CA LYS A 226 -5.80 26.20 7.94
C LYS A 226 -4.95 24.94 8.11
N VAL A 227 -5.45 23.89 8.76
CA VAL A 227 -4.69 22.63 8.92
C VAL A 227 -4.24 22.09 7.56
N SER A 228 -5.04 22.23 6.51
CA SER A 228 -4.73 21.78 5.14
C SER A 228 -3.59 22.58 4.47
N GLU A 229 -3.22 23.72 5.01
CA GLU A 229 -2.13 24.59 4.50
C GLU A 229 -0.80 24.28 5.21
N LEU A 230 -0.82 23.51 6.31
CA LEU A 230 0.35 23.18 7.11
C LEU A 230 1.11 22.01 6.50
N PHE A 231 1.83 22.25 5.42
CA PHE A 231 2.71 21.27 4.77
C PHE A 231 4.06 21.89 4.41
N GLY A 232 5.12 21.08 4.41
CA GLY A 232 6.45 21.50 4.04
C GLY A 232 7.57 20.70 4.72
N THR A 233 8.73 21.34 4.87
CA THR A 233 9.88 20.76 5.57
C THR A 233 9.62 20.70 7.08
N SER A 234 10.56 20.19 7.86
CA SER A 234 10.48 20.16 9.34
C SER A 234 10.25 21.54 9.98
N ALA A 235 10.52 22.64 9.28
CA ALA A 235 10.26 23.99 9.77
C ALA A 235 8.77 24.24 10.05
N ILE A 236 7.83 23.58 9.31
CA ILE A 236 6.39 23.73 9.52
C ILE A 236 5.94 23.24 10.90
N LEU A 237 6.68 22.32 11.54
CA LEU A 237 6.34 21.78 12.85
C LEU A 237 6.37 22.87 13.93
N ALA A 238 7.36 23.77 13.87
CA ALA A 238 7.46 24.89 14.81
C ALA A 238 6.32 25.91 14.63
N GLU A 239 5.86 26.14 13.40
CA GLU A 239 4.70 26.97 13.10
C GLU A 239 3.42 26.34 13.62
N ALA A 240 3.20 25.07 13.30
CA ALA A 240 2.04 24.30 13.74
C ALA A 240 1.93 24.24 15.28
N LYS A 241 3.05 24.09 15.98
CA LYS A 241 3.09 24.06 17.44
C LYS A 241 2.67 25.40 18.08
N LYS A 242 3.05 26.51 17.44
CA LYS A 242 2.65 27.87 17.89
C LYS A 242 1.18 28.16 17.61
N ALA A 243 0.61 27.53 16.58
CA ALA A 243 -0.77 27.75 16.19
C ALA A 243 -1.80 27.12 17.15
N VAL A 244 -1.40 26.20 18.04
CA VAL A 244 -2.29 25.45 18.93
C VAL A 244 -2.02 25.75 20.40
N SER A 245 -3.09 25.72 21.22
CA SER A 245 -3.00 25.90 22.68
C SER A 245 -3.10 24.58 23.42
N ASN A 246 -3.84 23.61 22.91
CA ASN A 246 -4.11 22.34 23.56
C ASN A 246 -2.90 21.39 23.60
N ASN A 247 -2.82 20.59 24.66
CA ASN A 247 -1.71 19.66 24.87
C ASN A 247 -1.72 18.48 23.87
N ARG A 248 -2.90 18.06 23.40
CA ARG A 248 -3.04 16.91 22.48
C ARG A 248 -2.34 17.21 21.15
N SER A 249 -2.65 18.37 20.57
CA SER A 249 -2.00 18.85 19.33
C SER A 249 -0.51 19.09 19.52
N LYS A 250 -0.10 19.71 20.66
CA LYS A 250 1.32 19.93 20.96
C LYS A 250 2.10 18.62 21.07
N ASN A 251 1.56 17.64 21.78
CA ASN A 251 2.19 16.31 21.93
C ASN A 251 2.31 15.59 20.56
N ALA A 252 1.33 15.77 19.66
CA ALA A 252 1.41 15.25 18.31
C ALA A 252 2.60 15.83 17.53
N ILE A 253 2.83 17.16 17.65
CA ILE A 253 4.00 17.81 17.05
C ILE A 253 5.29 17.35 17.72
N ASP A 254 5.35 17.28 19.06
CA ASP A 254 6.53 16.78 19.78
C ASP A 254 6.93 15.36 19.33
N ARG A 255 5.94 14.52 19.03
CA ARG A 255 6.19 13.18 18.49
C ARG A 255 6.78 13.26 17.08
N LEU A 256 6.25 14.11 16.19
CA LEU A 256 6.77 14.31 14.84
C LEU A 256 8.20 14.85 14.86
N GLU A 257 8.50 15.83 15.73
CA GLU A 257 9.86 16.36 15.92
C GLU A 257 10.85 15.26 16.34
N LYS A 258 10.46 14.39 17.28
CA LYS A 258 11.28 13.25 17.72
C LYS A 258 11.47 12.20 16.63
N VAL A 259 10.41 11.87 15.87
CA VAL A 259 10.50 10.96 14.73
C VAL A 259 11.45 11.53 13.68
N TYR A 260 11.36 12.82 13.37
CA TYR A 260 12.27 13.47 12.44
C TYR A 260 13.74 13.38 12.89
N GLN A 261 14.00 13.55 14.18
CA GLN A 261 15.36 13.40 14.70
C GLN A 261 15.90 11.99 14.47
N VAL A 262 15.09 10.95 14.72
CA VAL A 262 15.51 9.57 14.45
C VAL A 262 15.68 9.31 12.95
N LEU A 263 14.86 9.92 12.09
CA LEU A 263 15.03 9.82 10.63
C LEU A 263 16.33 10.49 10.14
N CYS A 264 16.78 11.56 10.81
CA CYS A 264 18.12 12.14 10.58
C CYS A 264 19.23 11.14 10.97
N ASP A 265 19.07 10.39 12.07
CA ASP A 265 20.03 9.35 12.47
C ASP A 265 20.08 8.21 11.44
N TYR A 266 18.96 7.89 10.76
CA TYR A 266 18.91 6.98 9.61
C TYR A 266 19.50 7.58 8.31
N GLY A 267 19.68 8.90 8.23
CA GLY A 267 20.19 9.62 7.04
C GLY A 267 19.18 9.67 5.89
N VAL A 268 17.88 9.61 6.19
CA VAL A 268 16.80 9.57 5.19
C VAL A 268 15.91 10.83 5.20
N GLU A 269 16.24 11.82 6.00
CA GLU A 269 15.46 13.05 6.23
C GLU A 269 15.16 13.85 4.95
N LYS A 270 16.04 13.76 3.94
CA LYS A 270 15.86 14.45 2.65
C LYS A 270 14.63 13.95 1.87
N TYR A 271 14.16 12.74 2.14
CA TYR A 271 12.97 12.17 1.53
C TYR A 271 11.68 12.50 2.30
N VAL A 272 11.78 13.21 3.43
CA VAL A 272 10.65 13.43 4.35
C VAL A 272 10.13 14.84 4.26
N SER A 273 8.82 14.99 4.14
CA SER A 273 8.06 16.21 4.34
C SER A 273 6.97 16.00 5.38
N PHE A 274 6.42 17.09 5.89
CA PHE A 274 5.32 17.05 6.86
C PHE A 274 4.06 17.62 6.22
N ASP A 275 2.91 16.97 6.48
CA ASP A 275 1.60 17.41 6.03
C ASP A 275 0.58 17.14 7.16
N LEU A 276 0.21 18.17 7.89
CA LEU A 276 -0.73 18.07 9.00
C LEU A 276 -2.18 18.06 8.54
N GLY A 277 -2.43 18.42 7.27
CA GLY A 277 -3.71 18.26 6.58
C GLY A 277 -3.91 16.87 5.99
N MET A 278 -2.92 15.98 6.08
CA MET A 278 -3.05 14.59 5.68
C MET A 278 -3.89 13.85 6.71
N LEU A 279 -5.18 13.79 6.46
CA LEU A 279 -6.15 13.07 7.27
C LEU A 279 -6.52 11.74 6.57
N SER A 280 -6.84 10.71 7.35
CA SER A 280 -7.21 9.41 6.81
C SER A 280 -8.72 9.21 6.84
N LYS A 281 -9.26 8.63 5.78
CA LYS A 281 -10.65 8.11 5.76
C LYS A 281 -10.81 6.86 6.64
N TYR A 282 -9.71 6.18 6.96
CA TYR A 282 -9.72 4.97 7.77
C TYR A 282 -9.75 5.32 9.26
N ASN A 283 -10.77 4.82 9.96
CA ASN A 283 -10.99 5.12 11.37
C ASN A 283 -10.04 4.38 12.32
N TYR A 284 -9.29 3.40 11.82
CA TYR A 284 -8.37 2.63 12.66
C TYR A 284 -7.04 3.33 12.94
N TYR A 285 -6.63 4.33 12.15
CA TYR A 285 -5.41 5.09 12.45
C TYR A 285 -5.55 5.94 13.71
N THR A 286 -4.50 5.93 14.55
CA THR A 286 -4.53 6.52 15.91
C THR A 286 -3.47 7.57 16.16
N GLY A 287 -2.52 7.77 15.27
CA GLY A 287 -1.40 8.68 15.50
C GLY A 287 -0.73 9.09 14.20
N ILE A 288 0.55 8.76 14.07
CA ILE A 288 1.31 9.02 12.84
C ILE A 288 0.69 8.29 11.65
N ILE A 289 0.59 9.02 10.55
CA ILE A 289 0.27 8.51 9.22
C ILE A 289 1.30 9.02 8.24
N PHE A 290 1.58 8.24 7.20
CA PHE A 290 2.48 8.67 6.14
C PHE A 290 2.09 8.11 4.78
N LYS A 291 2.42 8.86 3.73
CA LYS A 291 2.17 8.48 2.35
C LYS A 291 3.40 8.78 1.50
N GLY A 292 3.70 7.87 0.57
CA GLY A 292 4.79 8.05 -0.39
C GLY A 292 4.23 8.46 -1.75
N TYR A 293 4.76 9.54 -2.30
CA TYR A 293 4.39 10.07 -3.59
C TYR A 293 5.59 10.10 -4.52
N THR A 294 5.35 9.88 -5.79
CA THR A 294 6.37 10.00 -6.84
C THR A 294 5.74 10.51 -8.13
N TYR A 295 6.57 10.98 -9.04
CA TYR A 295 6.13 11.42 -10.35
C TYR A 295 5.61 10.25 -11.20
N GLY A 296 4.64 10.53 -12.05
CA GLY A 296 4.10 9.58 -13.02
C GLY A 296 2.87 8.80 -12.58
N VAL A 297 2.43 8.88 -11.31
CA VAL A 297 1.19 8.28 -10.79
C VAL A 297 0.38 9.33 -10.02
N GLY A 298 -0.93 9.20 -10.08
CA GLY A 298 -1.85 10.18 -9.45
C GLY A 298 -2.22 9.87 -8.01
N ASP A 299 -1.84 8.71 -7.47
CA ASP A 299 -2.13 8.29 -6.10
C ASP A 299 -0.81 7.97 -5.35
N ALA A 300 -0.90 7.84 -4.03
CA ALA A 300 0.24 7.46 -3.21
C ALA A 300 0.64 6.00 -3.48
N ILE A 301 1.92 5.77 -3.80
CA ILE A 301 2.51 4.43 -3.98
C ILE A 301 2.78 3.72 -2.64
N VAL A 302 2.82 4.49 -1.55
CA VAL A 302 2.98 3.99 -0.17
C VAL A 302 1.88 4.59 0.69
N LYS A 303 1.34 3.78 1.60
CA LYS A 303 0.41 4.22 2.65
C LYS A 303 0.80 3.50 3.94
N GLY A 304 0.89 4.25 5.03
CA GLY A 304 1.26 3.68 6.33
C GLY A 304 0.79 4.53 7.49
N GLY A 305 0.88 3.97 8.68
CA GLY A 305 0.53 4.68 9.90
C GLY A 305 0.31 3.78 11.11
N ARG A 306 0.07 4.40 12.26
CA ARG A 306 -0.14 3.77 13.55
C ARG A 306 -1.63 3.47 13.78
N TYR A 307 -1.92 2.27 14.29
CA TYR A 307 -3.29 1.77 14.49
C TYR A 307 -3.46 1.01 15.82
N ASP A 308 -3.16 1.65 16.93
CA ASP A 308 -3.09 1.08 18.27
C ASP A 308 -4.39 0.46 18.78
N ASN A 309 -5.55 0.82 18.18
CA ASN A 309 -6.87 0.33 18.61
C ASN A 309 -7.38 -0.85 17.78
N LEU A 310 -6.77 -1.17 16.64
CA LEU A 310 -7.30 -2.20 15.74
C LEU A 310 -7.25 -3.59 16.37
N LEU A 311 -6.14 -3.95 17.02
CA LEU A 311 -5.97 -5.27 17.62
C LEU A 311 -6.97 -5.54 18.76
N ARG A 312 -7.46 -4.49 19.45
CA ARG A 312 -8.48 -4.63 20.50
C ARG A 312 -9.77 -5.24 19.98
N ARG A 313 -10.11 -5.01 18.70
CA ARG A 313 -11.30 -5.60 18.05
C ARG A 313 -11.19 -7.13 17.97
N PHE A 314 -9.97 -7.64 17.97
CA PHE A 314 -9.66 -9.07 17.95
C PHE A 314 -9.22 -9.60 19.34
N GLY A 315 -9.33 -8.80 20.40
CA GLY A 315 -9.04 -9.18 21.78
C GLY A 315 -7.63 -8.91 22.30
N LYS A 316 -6.68 -8.47 21.45
CA LYS A 316 -5.29 -8.16 21.86
C LYS A 316 -5.11 -6.64 22.00
N ASN A 317 -4.68 -6.20 23.19
CA ASN A 317 -4.36 -4.79 23.41
C ASN A 317 -2.87 -4.55 23.16
N ALA A 318 -2.50 -4.11 21.98
CA ALA A 318 -1.10 -3.82 21.61
C ALA A 318 -1.04 -2.63 20.64
N PRO A 319 -0.06 -1.72 20.80
CA PRO A 319 0.19 -0.70 19.80
C PRO A 319 0.71 -1.34 18.53
N ALA A 320 0.40 -0.72 17.38
CA ALA A 320 0.84 -1.25 16.10
C ALA A 320 1.04 -0.13 15.07
N ILE A 321 2.01 -0.35 14.19
CA ILE A 321 2.28 0.51 13.04
C ILE A 321 2.66 -0.36 11.84
N GLY A 322 2.23 0.04 10.64
CA GLY A 322 2.55 -0.69 9.43
C GLY A 322 2.56 0.21 8.20
N PHE A 323 3.01 -0.36 7.11
CA PHE A 323 2.90 0.27 5.79
C PHE A 323 2.63 -0.75 4.70
N VAL A 324 2.13 -0.24 3.59
CA VAL A 324 1.95 -0.97 2.34
C VAL A 324 2.55 -0.18 1.18
N ILE A 325 3.26 -0.90 0.29
CA ILE A 325 3.70 -0.43 -1.03
C ILE A 325 2.75 -1.06 -2.05
N VAL A 326 2.13 -0.26 -2.90
CA VAL A 326 1.32 -0.71 -4.04
C VAL A 326 2.27 -0.98 -5.20
N VAL A 327 2.63 -2.25 -5.41
CA VAL A 327 3.68 -2.66 -6.36
C VAL A 327 3.31 -2.29 -7.79
N ASP A 328 2.05 -2.40 -8.17
CA ASP A 328 1.59 -2.06 -9.53
C ASP A 328 1.73 -0.55 -9.82
N ASP A 329 1.41 0.31 -8.84
CA ASP A 329 1.58 1.76 -8.96
C ASP A 329 3.07 2.14 -8.96
N LEU A 330 3.89 1.47 -8.15
CA LEU A 330 5.35 1.65 -8.16
C LEU A 330 5.95 1.31 -9.52
N LEU A 331 5.58 0.17 -10.11
CA LEU A 331 6.05 -0.23 -11.44
C LEU A 331 5.59 0.73 -12.53
N ALA A 332 4.34 1.22 -12.45
CA ALA A 332 3.83 2.23 -13.38
C ALA A 332 4.61 3.54 -13.28
N ALA A 333 4.96 3.98 -12.07
CA ALA A 333 5.79 5.16 -11.85
C ALA A 333 7.21 4.97 -12.39
N MET A 334 7.86 3.84 -12.05
CA MET A 334 9.20 3.50 -12.52
C MET A 334 9.27 3.44 -14.06
N SER A 335 8.25 2.87 -14.69
CA SER A 335 8.16 2.81 -16.16
C SER A 335 8.06 4.20 -16.79
N ARG A 336 7.26 5.11 -16.21
CA ARG A 336 7.11 6.49 -16.72
C ARG A 336 8.33 7.36 -16.45
N GLN A 337 9.13 7.02 -15.45
CA GLN A 337 10.41 7.65 -15.13
C GLN A 337 11.58 7.01 -15.86
N GLU A 338 11.33 6.02 -16.73
CA GLU A 338 12.35 5.28 -17.50
C GLU A 338 13.42 4.64 -16.60
N VAL A 339 13.02 4.22 -15.38
CA VAL A 339 13.92 3.55 -14.43
C VAL A 339 14.35 2.20 -15.01
N VAL A 340 15.66 2.00 -15.12
CA VAL A 340 16.24 0.75 -15.60
C VAL A 340 16.22 -0.29 -14.49
N ILE A 341 15.42 -1.34 -14.68
CA ILE A 341 15.36 -2.48 -13.77
C ILE A 341 16.37 -3.51 -14.21
N SER A 342 17.42 -3.71 -13.41
CA SER A 342 18.50 -4.68 -13.65
C SER A 342 18.15 -6.04 -13.04
N GLY A 343 18.83 -7.11 -13.49
CA GLY A 343 18.64 -8.45 -12.91
C GLY A 343 17.48 -9.25 -13.51
N ILE A 344 16.92 -8.78 -14.63
CA ILE A 344 15.91 -9.56 -15.37
C ILE A 344 16.59 -10.81 -15.92
N GLU A 345 16.00 -11.97 -15.63
CA GLU A 345 16.51 -13.24 -16.14
C GLU A 345 16.49 -13.28 -17.68
N SER A 346 17.61 -13.67 -18.27
CA SER A 346 17.70 -13.89 -19.71
C SER A 346 17.54 -15.37 -20.04
N TYR A 347 16.92 -15.64 -21.19
CA TYR A 347 16.74 -16.99 -21.70
C TYR A 347 17.71 -17.24 -22.86
N VAL A 348 18.49 -18.32 -22.77
CA VAL A 348 19.30 -18.81 -23.86
C VAL A 348 18.42 -19.65 -24.78
N LYS A 349 18.37 -19.30 -26.07
CA LYS A 349 17.60 -20.08 -27.06
C LYS A 349 18.53 -21.02 -27.82
N ILE A 350 18.26 -22.30 -27.75
CA ILE A 350 18.95 -23.34 -28.52
C ILE A 350 17.96 -23.94 -29.51
N TYR A 351 18.30 -23.86 -30.77
CA TYR A 351 17.47 -24.37 -31.86
C TYR A 351 17.95 -25.74 -32.30
N TYR A 352 17.02 -26.72 -32.42
CA TYR A 352 17.33 -28.08 -32.82
C TYR A 352 16.54 -28.53 -34.05
N THR A 353 17.11 -29.53 -34.76
CA THR A 353 16.45 -30.33 -35.77
C THR A 353 16.28 -31.77 -35.24
N SER A 354 15.54 -32.63 -35.95
CA SER A 354 15.44 -34.05 -35.59
C SER A 354 16.77 -34.77 -35.58
N GLU A 355 17.73 -34.28 -36.35
CA GLU A 355 19.06 -34.92 -36.55
C GLU A 355 20.03 -34.56 -35.40
N ASP A 356 19.99 -33.30 -34.90
CA ASP A 356 20.91 -32.78 -33.89
C ASP A 356 20.29 -32.67 -32.48
N PHE A 357 19.04 -33.10 -32.32
CA PHE A 357 18.30 -32.95 -31.05
C PHE A 357 19.04 -33.48 -29.81
N LYS A 358 19.72 -34.64 -29.95
CA LYS A 358 20.45 -35.24 -28.81
C LYS A 358 21.63 -34.38 -28.36
N GLU A 359 22.33 -33.75 -29.27
CA GLU A 359 23.47 -32.86 -29.01
C GLU A 359 22.98 -31.55 -28.38
N MET A 360 21.98 -30.91 -28.98
CA MET A 360 21.36 -29.67 -28.46
C MET A 360 20.74 -29.87 -27.10
N LEU A 361 20.15 -31.06 -26.83
CA LEU A 361 19.66 -31.42 -25.52
C LEU A 361 20.79 -31.54 -24.48
N GLN A 362 21.94 -32.08 -24.83
CA GLN A 362 23.08 -32.16 -23.91
C GLN A 362 23.64 -30.76 -23.59
N GLU A 363 23.75 -29.89 -24.58
CA GLU A 363 24.13 -28.49 -24.37
C GLU A 363 23.14 -27.77 -23.45
N ALA A 364 21.84 -27.88 -23.72
CA ALA A 364 20.80 -27.29 -22.87
C ALA A 364 20.88 -27.81 -21.42
N ARG A 365 21.17 -29.11 -21.22
CA ARG A 365 21.36 -29.68 -19.87
C ARG A 365 22.57 -29.09 -19.14
N GLN A 366 23.70 -28.92 -19.86
CA GLN A 366 24.91 -28.32 -19.28
C GLN A 366 24.68 -26.85 -18.86
N LEU A 367 24.01 -26.07 -19.69
CA LEU A 367 23.69 -24.67 -19.40
C LEU A 367 22.69 -24.56 -18.23
N ARG A 368 21.67 -25.43 -18.17
CA ARG A 368 20.72 -25.50 -17.04
C ARG A 368 21.44 -25.89 -15.76
N ALA A 369 22.36 -26.85 -15.79
CA ALA A 369 23.18 -27.22 -14.64
C ALA A 369 24.10 -26.07 -14.17
N ALA A 370 24.48 -25.16 -15.08
CA ALA A 370 25.19 -23.93 -14.77
C ALA A 370 24.27 -22.76 -14.34
N GLY A 371 22.99 -23.03 -14.06
CA GLY A 371 22.03 -22.04 -13.57
C GLY A 371 21.43 -21.11 -14.63
N LYS A 372 21.57 -21.43 -15.92
CA LYS A 372 20.96 -20.63 -17.00
C LYS A 372 19.57 -21.13 -17.36
N ASN A 373 18.66 -20.23 -17.67
CA ASN A 373 17.36 -20.55 -18.24
C ASN A 373 17.53 -20.84 -19.74
N VAL A 374 17.12 -22.01 -20.19
CA VAL A 374 17.34 -22.45 -21.59
C VAL A 374 16.04 -22.93 -22.22
N GLU A 375 15.67 -22.28 -23.32
CA GLU A 375 14.59 -22.71 -24.23
C GLU A 375 15.19 -23.61 -25.32
N LEU A 376 14.66 -24.83 -25.46
CA LEU A 376 15.02 -25.74 -26.54
C LEU A 376 13.90 -25.70 -27.59
N LEU A 377 14.17 -25.12 -28.75
CA LEU A 377 13.18 -24.78 -29.76
C LEU A 377 13.38 -25.56 -31.06
N PRO A 378 12.34 -26.07 -31.71
CA PRO A 378 12.49 -26.68 -33.04
C PRO A 378 12.85 -25.60 -34.08
N ARG A 379 13.81 -25.92 -34.93
CA ARG A 379 14.14 -25.08 -36.09
C ARG A 379 13.03 -25.23 -37.13
N SER A 380 12.21 -24.18 -37.33
CA SER A 380 11.16 -24.22 -38.37
C SER A 380 11.80 -24.28 -39.76
N ARG A 381 11.20 -25.10 -40.66
CA ARG A 381 11.69 -25.26 -42.04
C ARG A 381 11.44 -24.03 -42.94
N GLU A 382 10.78 -22.99 -42.48
CA GLU A 382 10.24 -21.92 -43.32
C GLU A 382 10.95 -20.57 -43.26
N ASN A 383 11.93 -20.34 -42.38
CA ASN A 383 12.63 -19.05 -42.40
C ASN A 383 14.13 -19.22 -42.23
N GLY A 384 14.82 -19.12 -43.36
CA GLY A 384 16.30 -19.10 -43.49
C GLY A 384 16.92 -17.75 -43.10
N GLU A 385 16.33 -17.00 -42.17
CA GLU A 385 16.96 -15.82 -41.60
C GLU A 385 16.64 -15.73 -40.10
N VAL A 386 17.72 -15.83 -39.33
CA VAL A 386 17.73 -15.47 -37.91
C VAL A 386 17.67 -13.95 -37.82
N LYS A 387 16.59 -13.41 -37.29
CA LYS A 387 16.59 -12.04 -36.79
C LYS A 387 16.76 -12.05 -35.29
#